data_b2615ede67621754a6a207c84b22daea
#
_entry.id   b2615ede67621754a6a207c84b22daea
#
_cell.length_a   1.000
_cell.length_b   1.000
_cell.length_c   1.000
_cell.angle_alpha   90.00
_cell.angle_beta   90.00
_cell.angle_gamma   90.00
#
_symmetry.space_group_name_H-M   'P 1'
#
loop_
_entity.id
_entity.type
_entity.pdbx_description
1 polymer ?
#
loop_
_entity_poly.entity_id
_entity_poly.type
_entity_poly.pdbx_seq_one_letter_code
_entity_poly.pdbx_strand_id
1 'polypeptide(L)'
;MKLRAARDRADAVRLPLPTIAVGNLSVGGTGKTPLAAWIAAYCVARGRTPGILLRGYGGDEPLVHRRLVPRAVVVANPDRVAGAVAARAQGAQVLVLDDAYQLLGVGRDLNIAVVSAESAAGSPWPLPAGPWREGRDALGRADLMVVTRKWASAETAGAVADRLGRGRKGVPVCTAWLAVSHLEGMRSGGRQELAVLAGRRVVAAAGIADPESFAQQLGT
;
A
#
# COMPACT_ATOMS: atom_id res chain seq x y z
N MET A 1 23.14 5.66 -10.27
CA MET A 1 21.87 5.55 -9.55
C MET A 1 22.04 5.31 -8.04
N LYS A 2 22.88 4.35 -7.57
CA LYS A 2 23.10 4.08 -6.12
C LYS A 2 23.62 5.28 -5.32
N LEU A 3 24.58 6.05 -5.87
CA LEU A 3 25.14 7.25 -5.22
C LEU A 3 24.11 8.38 -5.07
N ARG A 4 23.23 8.59 -6.05
CA ARG A 4 22.17 9.59 -5.99
C ARG A 4 21.14 9.22 -4.91
N ALA A 5 20.68 7.98 -4.84
CA ALA A 5 19.75 7.50 -3.82
C ALA A 5 20.33 7.58 -2.39
N ALA A 6 21.65 7.38 -2.22
CA ALA A 6 22.32 7.55 -0.93
C ALA A 6 22.37 9.03 -0.53
N ARG A 7 22.67 9.92 -1.47
CA ARG A 7 22.71 11.37 -1.26
C ARG A 7 21.31 11.92 -0.93
N ASP A 8 20.29 11.52 -1.71
CA ASP A 8 18.90 11.95 -1.48
C ASP A 8 18.35 11.50 -0.10
N ARG A 9 18.90 10.42 0.49
CA ARG A 9 18.58 10.01 1.87
C ARG A 9 19.27 10.86 2.93
N ALA A 10 20.52 11.28 2.68
CA ALA A 10 21.26 12.14 3.61
C ALA A 10 20.62 13.52 3.72
N ASP A 11 20.04 14.00 2.61
CA ASP A 11 19.39 15.31 2.51
C ASP A 11 17.85 15.24 2.77
N ALA A 12 17.33 14.09 3.18
CA ALA A 12 15.89 13.89 3.36
C ALA A 12 15.34 14.75 4.52
N VAL A 13 14.31 15.53 4.21
CA VAL A 13 13.63 16.38 5.21
C VAL A 13 12.88 15.49 6.20
N ARG A 14 13.22 15.61 7.49
CA ARG A 14 12.50 14.91 8.55
C ARG A 14 11.12 15.51 8.75
N LEU A 15 10.10 14.66 8.76
CA LEU A 15 8.74 15.06 9.03
C LEU A 15 8.50 15.27 10.55
N PRO A 16 7.47 16.07 10.92
CA PRO A 16 7.25 16.47 12.31
C PRO A 16 6.66 15.37 13.22
N LEU A 17 6.39 14.19 12.68
CA LEU A 17 5.78 13.05 13.39
C LEU A 17 6.45 11.75 12.97
N PRO A 18 6.39 10.68 13.81
CA PRO A 18 6.80 9.34 13.38
C PRO A 18 6.12 8.94 12.07
N THR A 19 6.90 8.43 11.12
CA THR A 19 6.47 8.29 9.74
C THR A 19 6.70 6.88 9.22
N ILE A 20 5.64 6.24 8.75
CA ILE A 20 5.64 4.95 8.05
C ILE A 20 5.37 5.21 6.58
N ALA A 21 6.28 4.80 5.70
CA ALA A 21 6.07 4.86 4.26
C ALA A 21 5.68 3.49 3.71
N VAL A 22 4.61 3.45 2.94
CA VAL A 22 4.13 2.27 2.23
C VAL A 22 4.25 2.55 0.73
N GLY A 23 4.81 1.62 -0.01
CA GLY A 23 4.86 1.75 -1.46
C GLY A 23 5.45 0.51 -2.13
N ASN A 24 5.61 0.57 -3.43
CA ASN A 24 6.07 -0.57 -4.22
C ASN A 24 7.04 -0.13 -5.33
N LEU A 25 7.61 -1.11 -6.01
CA LEU A 25 8.54 -0.89 -7.13
C LEU A 25 7.90 -1.11 -8.50
N SER A 26 6.73 -1.72 -8.59
CA SER A 26 6.06 -2.00 -9.85
C SER A 26 4.82 -1.13 -10.05
N VAL A 27 4.43 -0.91 -11.29
CA VAL A 27 3.11 -0.37 -11.61
C VAL A 27 2.05 -1.45 -11.38
N GLY A 28 0.80 -1.03 -11.11
CA GLY A 28 -0.33 -1.94 -10.92
C GLY A 28 -0.79 -2.07 -9.48
N GLY A 29 -1.82 -2.87 -9.29
CA GLY A 29 -2.55 -3.04 -8.03
C GLY A 29 -1.84 -3.97 -7.04
N THR A 30 -0.72 -3.55 -6.47
CA THR A 30 0.03 -4.36 -5.49
C THR A 30 -0.56 -4.35 -4.09
N GLY A 31 -1.65 -3.63 -3.83
CA GLY A 31 -2.28 -3.57 -2.51
C GLY A 31 -1.67 -2.55 -1.54
N LYS A 32 -0.96 -1.54 -2.04
CA LYS A 32 -0.40 -0.44 -1.21
C LYS A 32 -1.47 0.25 -0.38
N THR A 33 -2.51 0.74 -1.04
CA THR A 33 -3.60 1.52 -0.43
C THR A 33 -4.34 0.73 0.65
N PRO A 34 -4.78 -0.54 0.43
CA PRO A 34 -5.33 -1.36 1.50
C PRO A 34 -4.35 -1.57 2.67
N LEU A 35 -3.06 -1.79 2.40
CA LEU A 35 -2.07 -1.96 3.46
C LEU A 35 -1.86 -0.67 4.25
N ALA A 36 -1.77 0.49 3.58
CA ALA A 36 -1.67 1.79 4.24
C ALA A 36 -2.89 2.07 5.13
N ALA A 37 -4.10 1.77 4.63
CA ALA A 37 -5.33 1.87 5.40
C ALA A 37 -5.34 0.92 6.60
N TRP A 38 -4.89 -0.33 6.44
CA TRP A 38 -4.79 -1.31 7.52
C TRP A 38 -3.83 -0.84 8.63
N ILE A 39 -2.65 -0.32 8.26
CA ILE A 39 -1.68 0.25 9.21
C ILE A 39 -2.30 1.43 9.96
N ALA A 40 -3.00 2.32 9.26
CA ALA A 40 -3.68 3.43 9.89
C ALA A 40 -4.80 2.95 10.85
N ALA A 41 -5.60 1.96 10.46
CA ALA A 41 -6.60 1.36 11.32
C ALA A 41 -5.97 0.69 12.56
N TYR A 42 -4.82 0.05 12.41
CA TYR A 42 -4.05 -0.49 13.52
C TYR A 42 -3.59 0.60 14.50
N CYS A 43 -3.14 1.77 14.01
CA CYS A 43 -2.81 2.90 14.86
C CYS A 43 -4.03 3.41 15.63
N VAL A 44 -5.19 3.50 14.95
CA VAL A 44 -6.47 3.88 15.61
C VAL A 44 -6.83 2.88 16.72
N ALA A 45 -6.69 1.57 16.49
CA ALA A 45 -6.96 0.53 17.47
C ALA A 45 -6.01 0.61 18.70
N ARG A 46 -4.83 1.23 18.52
CA ARG A 46 -3.86 1.52 19.60
C ARG A 46 -4.04 2.91 20.23
N GLY A 47 -5.16 3.57 20.00
CA GLY A 47 -5.47 4.90 20.56
C GLY A 47 -4.66 6.05 19.95
N ARG A 48 -4.08 5.86 18.76
CA ARG A 48 -3.35 6.92 18.05
C ARG A 48 -4.18 7.45 16.88
N THR A 49 -4.08 8.73 16.62
CA THR A 49 -4.68 9.37 15.44
C THR A 49 -3.68 9.35 14.29
N PRO A 50 -3.86 8.49 13.25
CA PRO A 50 -2.99 8.50 12.09
C PRO A 50 -3.33 9.63 11.14
N GLY A 51 -2.29 10.21 10.52
CA GLY A 51 -2.39 11.06 9.34
C GLY A 51 -2.02 10.27 8.09
N ILE A 52 -2.96 10.02 7.19
CA ILE A 52 -2.69 9.38 5.90
C ILE A 52 -2.36 10.47 4.89
N LEU A 53 -1.16 10.40 4.33
CA LEU A 53 -0.68 11.37 3.33
C LEU A 53 -0.56 10.71 1.98
N LEU A 54 -1.20 11.27 0.98
CA LEU A 54 -1.16 10.83 -0.40
C LEU A 54 -0.90 12.01 -1.34
N ARG A 55 -0.54 11.72 -2.60
CA ARG A 55 -0.21 12.76 -3.57
C ARG A 55 -1.44 13.52 -4.06
N GLY A 56 -2.59 12.84 -4.11
CA GLY A 56 -3.85 13.45 -4.53
C GLY A 56 -4.06 13.45 -6.05
N TYR A 57 -3.48 12.50 -6.75
CA TYR A 57 -3.84 12.26 -8.14
C TYR A 57 -5.26 11.66 -8.23
N GLY A 58 -6.06 12.12 -9.18
CA GLY A 58 -7.38 11.55 -9.50
C GLY A 58 -8.53 11.92 -8.56
N GLY A 59 -8.28 12.47 -7.37
CA GLY A 59 -9.33 12.98 -6.46
C GLY A 59 -10.11 11.91 -5.68
N ASP A 60 -10.08 10.65 -6.06
CA ASP A 60 -10.83 9.53 -5.45
C ASP A 60 -10.03 8.82 -4.32
N GLU A 61 -8.71 8.72 -4.41
CA GLU A 61 -7.88 8.08 -3.39
C GLU A 61 -8.12 8.58 -1.96
N PRO A 62 -8.27 9.92 -1.71
CA PRO A 62 -8.58 10.43 -0.37
C PRO A 62 -9.94 9.92 0.14
N LEU A 63 -10.92 9.75 -0.74
CA LEU A 63 -12.25 9.26 -0.38
C LEU A 63 -12.18 7.78 0.05
N VAL A 64 -11.38 6.98 -0.63
CA VAL A 64 -11.13 5.57 -0.26
C VAL A 64 -10.58 5.49 1.17
N HIS A 65 -9.53 6.26 1.49
CA HIS A 65 -8.96 6.26 2.83
C HIS A 65 -9.93 6.74 3.90
N ARG A 66 -10.70 7.81 3.64
CA ARG A 66 -11.72 8.31 4.58
C ARG A 66 -12.81 7.27 4.84
N ARG A 67 -13.17 6.46 3.82
CA ARG A 67 -14.14 5.37 3.99
C ARG A 67 -13.55 4.20 4.78
N LEU A 68 -12.30 3.80 4.47
CA LEU A 68 -11.64 2.67 5.12
C LEU A 68 -11.26 2.98 6.58
N VAL A 69 -10.85 4.21 6.87
CA VAL A 69 -10.39 4.61 8.20
C VAL A 69 -11.01 5.98 8.58
N PRO A 70 -12.28 6.03 8.95
CA PRO A 70 -13.00 7.29 9.23
C PRO A 70 -12.37 8.15 10.34
N ARG A 71 -11.59 7.55 11.23
CA ARG A 71 -10.89 8.24 12.33
C ARG A 71 -9.49 8.74 11.96
N ALA A 72 -9.04 8.53 10.73
CA ALA A 72 -7.77 9.05 10.24
C ALA A 72 -7.91 10.49 9.71
N VAL A 73 -6.88 11.29 9.90
CA VAL A 73 -6.70 12.56 9.19
C VAL A 73 -6.17 12.25 7.79
N VAL A 74 -6.93 12.54 6.74
CA VAL A 74 -6.51 12.25 5.36
C VAL A 74 -6.16 13.54 4.64
N VAL A 75 -4.90 13.68 4.25
CA VAL A 75 -4.35 14.86 3.57
C VAL A 75 -3.80 14.47 2.20
N ALA A 76 -4.38 15.04 1.15
CA ALA A 76 -3.88 14.96 -0.21
C ALA A 76 -3.06 16.23 -0.50
N ASN A 77 -1.74 16.08 -0.66
CA ASN A 77 -0.85 17.18 -0.97
C ASN A 77 0.39 16.66 -1.72
N PRO A 78 0.72 17.18 -2.91
CA PRO A 78 1.93 16.82 -3.62
C PRO A 78 3.21 17.16 -2.82
N ASP A 79 3.20 18.24 -2.05
CA ASP A 79 4.23 18.56 -1.06
C ASP A 79 3.96 17.79 0.24
N ARG A 80 4.74 16.74 0.48
CA ARG A 80 4.59 15.88 1.64
C ARG A 80 4.98 16.55 2.94
N VAL A 81 5.87 17.54 2.91
CA VAL A 81 6.28 18.29 4.09
C VAL A 81 5.14 19.20 4.54
N ALA A 82 4.57 19.96 3.61
CA ALA A 82 3.39 20.79 3.88
C ALA A 82 2.18 19.93 4.31
N GLY A 83 1.98 18.77 3.67
CA GLY A 83 0.94 17.80 4.03
C GLY A 83 1.11 17.26 5.45
N ALA A 84 2.34 16.97 5.87
CA ALA A 84 2.64 16.50 7.23
C ALA A 84 2.38 17.55 8.30
N VAL A 85 2.72 18.80 8.02
CA VAL A 85 2.40 19.94 8.90
C VAL A 85 0.89 20.11 9.03
N ALA A 86 0.16 20.05 7.92
CA ALA A 86 -1.30 20.14 7.93
C ALA A 86 -1.95 18.97 8.69
N ALA A 87 -1.46 17.75 8.53
CA ALA A 87 -1.96 16.58 9.25
C ALA A 87 -1.73 16.73 10.77
N ARG A 88 -0.53 17.17 11.17
CA ARG A 88 -0.23 17.44 12.58
C ARG A 88 -1.15 18.50 13.17
N ALA A 89 -1.40 19.59 12.46
CA ALA A 89 -2.31 20.66 12.87
C ALA A 89 -3.76 20.16 13.06
N GLN A 90 -4.15 19.10 12.34
CA GLN A 90 -5.45 18.41 12.47
C GLN A 90 -5.43 17.31 13.54
N GLY A 91 -4.39 17.19 14.35
CA GLY A 91 -4.30 16.25 15.47
C GLY A 91 -3.70 14.88 15.14
N ALA A 92 -3.09 14.68 13.97
CA ALA A 92 -2.35 13.46 13.68
C ALA A 92 -1.16 13.30 14.64
N GLN A 93 -0.89 12.06 15.05
CA GLN A 93 0.18 11.66 15.97
C GLN A 93 1.22 10.74 15.30
N VAL A 94 0.88 10.15 14.18
CA VAL A 94 1.73 9.29 13.36
C VAL A 94 1.34 9.49 11.90
N LEU A 95 2.30 9.42 10.98
CA LEU A 95 2.05 9.56 9.54
C LEU A 95 2.16 8.21 8.85
N VAL A 96 1.23 7.94 7.93
CA VAL A 96 1.27 6.84 6.98
C VAL A 96 1.29 7.45 5.59
N LEU A 97 2.40 7.31 4.88
CA LEU A 97 2.56 7.80 3.51
C LEU A 97 2.15 6.70 2.53
N ASP A 98 1.08 6.92 1.78
CA ASP A 98 0.69 6.01 0.70
C ASP A 98 1.41 6.35 -0.62
N ASP A 99 1.84 5.31 -1.34
CA ASP A 99 2.64 5.35 -2.57
C ASP A 99 3.91 6.21 -2.46
N ALA A 100 4.68 6.00 -1.38
CA ALA A 100 5.81 6.86 -1.05
C ALA A 100 7.20 6.19 -1.21
N TYR A 101 7.30 5.01 -1.83
CA TYR A 101 8.58 4.28 -1.92
C TYR A 101 9.64 5.06 -2.73
N GLN A 102 9.24 5.75 -3.80
CA GLN A 102 10.09 6.58 -4.66
C GLN A 102 10.38 7.98 -4.11
N LEU A 103 9.71 8.36 -3.02
CA LEU A 103 9.85 9.69 -2.42
C LEU A 103 11.08 9.76 -1.52
N LEU A 104 12.28 9.90 -2.10
CA LEU A 104 13.56 9.81 -1.37
C LEU A 104 13.89 11.07 -0.54
N GLY A 105 13.40 12.22 -0.95
CA GLY A 105 13.65 13.51 -0.28
C GLY A 105 12.90 13.72 1.04
N VAL A 106 12.13 12.73 1.50
CA VAL A 106 11.35 12.79 2.75
C VAL A 106 11.79 11.68 3.69
N GLY A 107 12.15 12.04 4.92
CA GLY A 107 12.56 11.11 5.97
C GLY A 107 11.38 10.24 6.43
N ARG A 108 11.68 8.99 6.77
CA ARG A 108 10.73 8.01 7.29
C ARG A 108 11.41 7.13 8.32
N ASP A 109 10.65 6.71 9.34
CA ASP A 109 11.16 5.85 10.41
C ASP A 109 11.01 4.38 10.04
N LEU A 110 9.99 4.04 9.22
CA LEU A 110 9.77 2.70 8.67
C LEU A 110 9.41 2.78 7.18
N ASN A 111 10.13 2.05 6.34
CA ASN A 111 9.91 2.00 4.90
C ASN A 111 9.46 0.60 4.47
N ILE A 112 8.19 0.46 4.11
CA ILE A 112 7.58 -0.81 3.75
C ILE A 112 7.50 -0.95 2.24
N ALA A 113 8.15 -2.00 1.71
CA ALA A 113 8.03 -2.38 0.31
C ALA A 113 6.93 -3.43 0.14
N VAL A 114 5.95 -3.13 -0.69
CA VAL A 114 4.87 -4.07 -1.04
C VAL A 114 5.20 -4.76 -2.36
N VAL A 115 5.10 -6.07 -2.37
CA VAL A 115 5.32 -6.94 -3.54
C VAL A 115 4.09 -7.82 -3.72
N SER A 116 3.46 -7.80 -4.90
CA SER A 116 2.33 -8.69 -5.19
C SER A 116 2.84 -10.08 -5.59
N ALA A 117 2.29 -11.13 -5.00
CA ALA A 117 2.59 -12.52 -5.35
C ALA A 117 2.19 -12.82 -6.80
N GLU A 118 1.09 -12.23 -7.28
CA GLU A 118 0.57 -12.39 -8.64
C GLU A 118 1.55 -11.87 -9.70
N SER A 119 2.22 -10.74 -9.42
CA SER A 119 3.12 -10.09 -10.36
C SER A 119 4.60 -10.39 -10.15
N ALA A 120 4.95 -11.09 -9.06
CA ALA A 120 6.35 -11.34 -8.69
C ALA A 120 7.11 -12.25 -9.67
N ALA A 121 6.40 -13.07 -10.45
CA ALA A 121 6.95 -13.92 -11.49
C ALA A 121 7.13 -13.19 -12.83
N GLY A 122 6.55 -12.01 -13.00
CA GLY A 122 6.61 -11.21 -14.22
C GLY A 122 8.00 -10.64 -14.51
N SER A 123 8.09 -9.91 -15.62
CA SER A 123 9.33 -9.28 -16.07
C SER A 123 9.95 -8.42 -14.96
N PRO A 124 11.25 -8.59 -14.64
CA PRO A 124 11.93 -7.81 -13.62
C PRO A 124 12.45 -6.45 -14.10
N TRP A 125 12.18 -6.10 -15.34
CA TRP A 125 12.75 -4.93 -15.97
C TRP A 125 12.00 -3.64 -15.59
N PRO A 126 12.73 -2.52 -15.42
CA PRO A 126 12.12 -1.21 -15.27
C PRO A 126 11.42 -0.75 -16.54
N LEU A 127 10.51 0.20 -16.40
CA LEU A 127 9.89 0.89 -17.51
C LEU A 127 10.94 1.48 -18.46
N PRO A 128 10.74 1.43 -19.77
CA PRO A 128 9.58 0.89 -20.51
C PRO A 128 9.67 -0.61 -20.81
N ALA A 129 10.76 -1.29 -20.47
CA ALA A 129 11.01 -2.70 -20.80
C ALA A 129 10.22 -3.69 -19.93
N GLY A 130 9.63 -3.22 -18.82
CA GLY A 130 8.81 -4.02 -17.92
C GLY A 130 8.02 -3.13 -16.97
N PRO A 131 7.28 -3.72 -16.02
CA PRO A 131 6.35 -2.98 -15.16
C PRO A 131 7.00 -2.31 -13.96
N TRP A 132 8.31 -2.34 -13.81
CA TRP A 132 8.98 -1.82 -12.64
C TRP A 132 9.31 -0.33 -12.77
N ARG A 133 9.04 0.46 -11.74
CA ARG A 133 9.42 1.88 -11.63
C ARG A 133 10.92 2.04 -11.38
N GLU A 134 11.51 1.05 -10.68
CA GLU A 134 12.93 0.99 -10.34
C GLU A 134 13.42 -0.47 -10.39
N GLY A 135 14.73 -0.67 -10.52
CA GLY A 135 15.33 -1.99 -10.45
C GLY A 135 15.16 -2.65 -9.06
N ARG A 136 15.23 -3.98 -9.01
CA ARG A 136 15.09 -4.77 -7.77
C ARG A 136 16.07 -4.37 -6.65
N ASP A 137 17.20 -3.80 -7.00
CA ASP A 137 18.17 -3.26 -6.02
C ASP A 137 17.54 -2.23 -5.08
N ALA A 138 16.49 -1.53 -5.55
CA ALA A 138 15.77 -0.53 -4.78
C ALA A 138 15.04 -1.13 -3.56
N LEU A 139 14.73 -2.45 -3.56
CA LEU A 139 14.25 -3.16 -2.37
C LEU A 139 15.21 -3.07 -1.18
N GLY A 140 16.48 -2.75 -1.42
CA GLY A 140 17.49 -2.50 -0.36
C GLY A 140 17.19 -1.31 0.54
N ARG A 141 16.18 -0.50 0.20
CA ARG A 141 15.72 0.61 1.04
C ARG A 141 14.61 0.19 2.02
N ALA A 142 14.05 -1.01 1.87
CA ALA A 142 12.99 -1.49 2.74
C ALA A 142 13.53 -1.90 4.10
N ASP A 143 12.79 -1.51 5.14
CA ASP A 143 12.97 -1.99 6.51
C ASP A 143 12.06 -3.20 6.78
N LEU A 144 10.98 -3.33 5.99
CA LEU A 144 10.05 -4.45 5.99
C LEU A 144 9.56 -4.70 4.55
N MET A 145 9.45 -5.96 4.16
CA MET A 145 8.79 -6.34 2.90
C MET A 145 7.49 -7.07 3.19
N VAL A 146 6.42 -6.68 2.51
CA VAL A 146 5.10 -7.33 2.60
C VAL A 146 4.75 -7.93 1.25
N VAL A 147 4.64 -9.25 1.19
CA VAL A 147 4.13 -9.95 0.02
C VAL A 147 2.62 -10.04 0.12
N THR A 148 1.93 -9.30 -0.72
CA THR A 148 0.47 -9.36 -0.80
C THR A 148 0.04 -10.48 -1.75
N ARG A 149 -1.07 -11.13 -1.43
CA ARG A 149 -1.79 -12.01 -2.34
C ARG A 149 -3.26 -11.66 -2.38
N LYS A 150 -3.90 -11.86 -3.51
CA LYS A 150 -5.33 -11.66 -3.72
C LYS A 150 -6.00 -12.98 -4.08
N TRP A 151 -5.54 -13.62 -5.16
CA TRP A 151 -5.98 -14.94 -5.62
C TRP A 151 -4.82 -15.97 -5.67
N ALA A 152 -3.58 -15.52 -5.67
CA ALA A 152 -2.45 -16.44 -5.57
C ALA A 152 -2.54 -17.29 -4.30
N SER A 153 -2.09 -18.56 -4.38
CA SER A 153 -2.09 -19.45 -3.23
C SER A 153 -1.17 -18.98 -2.11
N ALA A 154 -1.41 -19.44 -0.89
CA ALA A 154 -0.52 -19.17 0.24
C ALA A 154 0.90 -19.69 -0.01
N GLU A 155 1.02 -20.82 -0.69
CA GLU A 155 2.28 -21.44 -1.09
C GLU A 155 3.05 -20.53 -2.06
N THR A 156 2.39 -20.01 -3.11
CA THR A 156 3.00 -19.07 -4.07
C THR A 156 3.50 -17.82 -3.35
N ALA A 157 2.69 -17.24 -2.46
CA ALA A 157 3.09 -16.06 -1.70
C ALA A 157 4.27 -16.37 -0.76
N GLY A 158 4.27 -17.53 -0.11
CA GLY A 158 5.37 -18.03 0.72
C GLY A 158 6.66 -18.17 -0.07
N ALA A 159 6.62 -18.80 -1.25
CA ALA A 159 7.80 -18.95 -2.12
C ALA A 159 8.37 -17.61 -2.56
N VAL A 160 7.52 -16.60 -2.82
CA VAL A 160 7.97 -15.23 -3.10
C VAL A 160 8.62 -14.61 -1.88
N ALA A 161 8.02 -14.75 -0.69
CA ALA A 161 8.56 -14.21 0.56
C ALA A 161 9.93 -14.82 0.88
N ASP A 162 10.09 -16.13 0.74
CA ASP A 162 11.35 -16.85 0.95
C ASP A 162 12.45 -16.37 -0.02
N ARG A 163 12.10 -16.19 -1.29
CA ARG A 163 13.04 -15.67 -2.29
C ARG A 163 13.52 -14.26 -1.96
N LEU A 164 12.62 -13.39 -1.50
CA LEU A 164 12.95 -12.03 -1.06
C LEU A 164 13.82 -12.06 0.20
N GLY A 165 13.49 -12.88 1.18
CA GLY A 165 14.25 -13.04 2.43
C GLY A 165 15.67 -13.54 2.22
N ARG A 166 15.86 -14.54 1.32
CA ARG A 166 17.19 -15.01 0.93
C ARG A 166 18.04 -13.94 0.25
N GLY A 167 17.39 -13.09 -0.54
CA GLY A 167 18.07 -12.00 -1.25
C GLY A 167 18.45 -10.81 -0.36
N ARG A 168 17.91 -10.73 0.87
CA ARG A 168 18.03 -9.57 1.76
C ARG A 168 18.12 -9.99 3.22
N LYS A 169 19.27 -10.50 3.63
CA LYS A 169 19.51 -10.88 5.04
C LYS A 169 19.25 -9.70 5.99
N GLY A 170 18.47 -9.94 7.03
CA GLY A 170 18.16 -8.96 8.07
C GLY A 170 16.95 -8.07 7.81
N VAL A 171 16.32 -8.14 6.63
CA VAL A 171 15.04 -7.45 6.37
C VAL A 171 13.89 -8.43 6.57
N PRO A 172 12.96 -8.18 7.53
CA PRO A 172 11.81 -9.03 7.72
C PRO A 172 10.93 -9.09 6.46
N VAL A 173 10.35 -10.26 6.18
CA VAL A 173 9.37 -10.45 5.12
C VAL A 173 8.16 -11.13 5.70
N CYS A 174 6.97 -10.62 5.42
CA CYS A 174 5.70 -11.25 5.79
C CYS A 174 4.77 -11.33 4.59
N THR A 175 3.73 -12.13 4.71
CA THR A 175 2.65 -12.26 3.71
C THR A 175 1.37 -11.61 4.23
N ALA A 176 0.59 -11.01 3.33
CA ALA A 176 -0.72 -10.45 3.64
C ALA A 176 -1.74 -10.88 2.57
N TRP A 177 -2.88 -11.37 3.02
CA TRP A 177 -3.99 -11.71 2.13
C TRP A 177 -4.96 -10.54 2.03
N LEU A 178 -5.16 -10.02 0.82
CA LEU A 178 -6.13 -8.97 0.49
C LEU A 178 -7.39 -9.65 -0.04
N ALA A 179 -8.31 -9.96 0.86
CA ALA A 179 -9.57 -10.60 0.54
C ALA A 179 -10.74 -9.62 0.59
N VAL A 180 -11.76 -9.86 -0.24
CA VAL A 180 -13.06 -9.22 -0.07
C VAL A 180 -13.67 -9.75 1.23
N SER A 181 -14.10 -8.88 2.12
CA SER A 181 -14.59 -9.27 3.46
C SER A 181 -16.11 -9.29 3.55
N HIS A 182 -16.79 -8.36 2.92
CA HIS A 182 -18.24 -8.22 2.97
C HIS A 182 -18.73 -7.34 1.83
N LEU A 183 -20.03 -7.36 1.61
CA LEU A 183 -20.75 -6.43 0.74
C LEU A 183 -21.29 -5.28 1.59
N GLU A 184 -21.30 -4.10 1.01
CA GLU A 184 -21.93 -2.93 1.63
C GLU A 184 -22.92 -2.30 0.65
N GLY A 185 -24.16 -2.17 1.08
CA GLY A 185 -25.22 -1.57 0.26
C GLY A 185 -24.95 -0.08 0.02
N MET A 186 -24.82 0.33 -1.24
CA MET A 186 -24.48 1.72 -1.59
C MET A 186 -25.47 2.74 -1.04
N ARG A 187 -26.76 2.40 -0.96
CA ARG A 187 -27.83 3.29 -0.47
C ARG A 187 -28.12 3.09 1.02
N SER A 188 -28.09 1.85 1.49
CA SER A 188 -28.48 1.49 2.85
C SER A 188 -27.30 1.52 3.84
N GLY A 189 -26.06 1.42 3.35
CA GLY A 189 -24.88 1.20 4.19
C GLY A 189 -24.89 -0.17 4.90
N GLY A 190 -25.93 -0.98 4.67
CA GLY A 190 -26.06 -2.30 5.31
C GLY A 190 -24.98 -3.25 4.84
N ARG A 191 -24.37 -3.98 5.78
CA ARG A 191 -23.36 -5.00 5.48
C ARG A 191 -24.00 -6.36 5.31
N GLN A 192 -23.50 -7.14 4.36
CA GLN A 192 -23.91 -8.50 4.06
C GLN A 192 -22.71 -9.39 3.82
N GLU A 193 -22.84 -10.65 4.16
CA GLU A 193 -21.84 -11.67 3.89
C GLU A 193 -21.71 -11.93 2.39
N LEU A 194 -20.51 -12.31 1.92
CA LEU A 194 -20.27 -12.66 0.52
C LEU A 194 -21.12 -13.85 0.05
N ALA A 195 -21.47 -14.75 0.97
CA ALA A 195 -22.29 -15.93 0.69
C ALA A 195 -23.63 -15.61 0.03
N VAL A 196 -24.16 -14.39 0.18
CA VAL A 196 -25.42 -13.99 -0.51
C VAL A 196 -25.27 -13.93 -2.04
N LEU A 197 -24.03 -13.92 -2.56
CA LEU A 197 -23.76 -13.95 -4.00
C LEU A 197 -23.73 -15.38 -4.56
N ALA A 198 -23.65 -16.40 -3.72
CA ALA A 198 -23.53 -17.80 -4.14
C ALA A 198 -24.71 -18.20 -5.06
N GLY A 199 -24.40 -18.74 -6.22
CA GLY A 199 -25.38 -19.16 -7.21
C GLY A 199 -26.14 -18.03 -7.92
N ARG A 200 -25.80 -16.76 -7.68
CA ARG A 200 -26.42 -15.61 -8.33
C ARG A 200 -25.61 -15.14 -9.53
N ARG A 201 -26.32 -14.70 -10.55
CA ARG A 201 -25.71 -13.97 -11.68
C ARG A 201 -25.55 -12.50 -11.25
N VAL A 202 -24.31 -12.04 -11.18
CA VAL A 202 -23.96 -10.67 -10.77
C VAL A 202 -23.18 -9.96 -11.87
N VAL A 203 -23.25 -8.65 -11.91
CA VAL A 203 -22.38 -7.79 -12.72
C VAL A 203 -21.38 -7.15 -11.79
N ALA A 204 -20.10 -7.39 -12.04
CA ALA A 204 -19.02 -6.75 -11.32
C ALA A 204 -18.51 -5.53 -12.10
N ALA A 205 -18.44 -4.37 -11.46
CA ALA A 205 -17.86 -3.16 -12.01
C ALA A 205 -16.72 -2.69 -11.09
N ALA A 206 -15.53 -2.46 -11.64
CA ALA A 206 -14.36 -2.08 -10.85
C ALA A 206 -13.53 -1.03 -11.60
N GLY A 207 -13.25 0.10 -10.92
CA GLY A 207 -12.33 1.15 -11.38
C GLY A 207 -11.00 1.05 -10.60
N ILE A 208 -10.39 -0.13 -10.53
CA ILE A 208 -9.16 -0.39 -9.77
C ILE A 208 -8.02 -0.84 -10.70
N ALA A 209 -6.78 -0.74 -10.23
CA ALA A 209 -5.59 -1.06 -11.03
C ALA A 209 -5.45 -2.56 -11.36
N ASP A 210 -6.20 -3.43 -10.71
CA ASP A 210 -6.19 -4.89 -10.92
C ASP A 210 -7.62 -5.45 -10.82
N PRO A 211 -8.46 -5.21 -11.86
CA PRO A 211 -9.85 -5.65 -11.86
C PRO A 211 -9.98 -7.17 -11.99
N GLU A 212 -9.00 -7.83 -12.58
CA GLU A 212 -9.00 -9.29 -12.74
C GLU A 212 -8.92 -10.00 -11.40
N SER A 213 -8.04 -9.55 -10.50
CA SER A 213 -7.96 -10.08 -9.14
C SER A 213 -9.27 -9.93 -8.36
N PHE A 214 -10.00 -8.85 -8.59
CA PHE A 214 -11.32 -8.64 -7.98
C PHE A 214 -12.35 -9.63 -8.54
N ALA A 215 -12.39 -9.81 -9.87
CA ALA A 215 -13.29 -10.77 -10.51
C ALA A 215 -13.02 -12.21 -10.04
N GLN A 216 -11.75 -12.59 -9.91
CA GLN A 216 -11.34 -13.91 -9.41
C GLN A 216 -11.86 -14.15 -7.97
N GLN A 217 -11.78 -13.15 -7.09
CA GLN A 217 -12.28 -13.29 -5.71
C GLN A 217 -13.80 -13.37 -5.60
N LEU A 218 -14.55 -12.90 -6.59
CA LEU A 218 -16.01 -13.02 -6.63
C LEU A 218 -16.48 -14.35 -7.24
N GLY A 219 -15.62 -15.01 -8.02
CA GLY A 219 -15.92 -16.28 -8.69
C GLY A 219 -15.57 -17.51 -7.85
N THR A 220 -14.92 -17.33 -6.71
CA THR A 220 -14.60 -18.39 -5.75
C THR A 220 -15.60 -18.46 -4.61
#